data_3f2c3da5645f97c06cdf10964d76c363
#
_entry.id   3f2c3da5645f97c06cdf10964d76c363
#
_cell.length_a   1.000
_cell.length_b   1.000
_cell.length_c   1.000
_cell.angle_alpha   90.00
_cell.angle_beta   90.00
_cell.angle_gamma   90.00
#
_symmetry.space_group_name_H-M   'P 1'
#
loop_
_entity.id
_entity.type
_entity.pdbx_description
1 polymer ?
#
loop_
_entity_poly.entity_id
_entity_poly.type
_entity_poly.pdbx_seq_one_letter_code
_entity_poly.pdbx_strand_id
1 'polypeptide(L)'
;TVINFSNVLLQSSVNSFGSVAMAGYTAANNIFGFLYMSVNAVTQSCMSFTSQNYGVKKLKRMDRVLLDCMILSVGVTLTLGCGAYFFGPELLKIYTSDADVIRCGVEVLAFTTVPYFCCGIMDLLPGALRGMGYSGVPMILSIIGTVGTRIVWIFGLFPAHRSLSFLFISYPVSWILTILMQAVCFCFVRKHVHQSVNRDLA
;
A
#
# COMPACT_ATOMS: atom_id res chain seq x y z
N THR A 1 -11.27 6.94 4.84
CA THR A 1 -12.32 7.66 4.09
C THR A 1 -11.80 8.39 2.87
N VAL A 2 -10.72 9.20 2.97
CA VAL A 2 -10.15 9.93 1.81
C VAL A 2 -9.49 8.98 0.81
N ILE A 3 -8.83 7.92 1.27
CA ILE A 3 -8.24 6.88 0.40
C ILE A 3 -9.33 6.17 -0.41
N ASN A 4 -10.50 5.92 0.17
CA ASN A 4 -11.62 5.33 -0.54
C ASN A 4 -12.12 6.21 -1.68
N PHE A 5 -12.02 7.53 -1.56
CA PHE A 5 -12.35 8.45 -2.65
C PHE A 5 -11.48 8.23 -3.90
N SER A 6 -10.17 8.03 -3.73
CA SER A 6 -9.29 7.73 -4.87
C SER A 6 -9.61 6.38 -5.53
N ASN A 7 -10.05 5.41 -4.75
CA ASN A 7 -10.49 4.11 -5.29
C ASN A 7 -11.80 4.26 -6.09
N VAL A 8 -12.74 5.11 -5.65
CA VAL A 8 -13.97 5.43 -6.40
C VAL A 8 -13.65 6.12 -7.73
N LEU A 9 -12.69 7.04 -7.76
CA LEU A 9 -12.25 7.68 -9.01
C LEU A 9 -11.64 6.67 -9.98
N LEU A 10 -10.78 5.77 -9.50
CA LEU A 10 -10.22 4.67 -10.30
C LEU A 10 -11.33 3.76 -10.83
N GLN A 11 -12.26 3.37 -9.97
CA GLN A 11 -13.40 2.54 -10.33
C GLN A 11 -14.29 3.19 -11.40
N SER A 12 -14.53 4.51 -11.29
CA SER A 12 -15.23 5.28 -12.29
C SER A 12 -14.49 5.28 -13.64
N SER A 13 -13.14 5.40 -13.59
CA SER A 13 -12.32 5.33 -14.80
C SER A 13 -12.34 3.95 -15.44
N VAL A 14 -12.29 2.86 -14.64
CA VAL A 14 -12.43 1.48 -15.13
C VAL A 14 -13.81 1.26 -15.76
N ASN A 15 -14.87 1.82 -15.17
CA ASN A 15 -16.23 1.69 -15.70
C ASN A 15 -16.37 2.28 -17.12
N SER A 16 -15.53 3.25 -17.51
CA SER A 16 -15.51 3.79 -18.85
C SER A 16 -15.03 2.79 -19.93
N PHE A 17 -14.43 1.67 -19.54
CA PHE A 17 -14.01 0.56 -20.43
C PHE A 17 -15.08 -0.53 -20.59
N GLY A 18 -16.22 -0.37 -19.92
CA GLY A 18 -17.36 -1.28 -20.02
C GLY A 18 -17.48 -2.28 -18.88
N SER A 19 -18.56 -3.06 -18.91
CA SER A 19 -18.95 -3.98 -17.82
C SER A 19 -17.95 -5.12 -17.61
N VAL A 20 -17.33 -5.63 -18.67
CA VAL A 20 -16.33 -6.71 -18.61
C VAL A 20 -15.10 -6.26 -17.82
N ALA A 21 -14.56 -5.07 -18.12
CA ALA A 21 -13.41 -4.50 -17.40
C ALA A 21 -13.75 -4.25 -15.94
N MET A 22 -14.95 -3.75 -15.65
CA MET A 22 -15.43 -3.49 -14.30
C MET A 22 -15.61 -4.79 -13.50
N ALA A 23 -16.14 -5.84 -14.11
CA ALA A 23 -16.26 -7.14 -13.45
C ALA A 23 -14.90 -7.76 -13.13
N GLY A 24 -13.93 -7.72 -14.07
CA GLY A 24 -12.57 -8.19 -13.86
C GLY A 24 -11.83 -7.41 -12.77
N TYR A 25 -11.95 -6.08 -12.77
CA TYR A 25 -11.41 -5.23 -11.71
C TYR A 25 -12.00 -5.55 -10.34
N THR A 26 -13.32 -5.76 -10.25
CA THR A 26 -14.00 -6.09 -9.00
C THR A 26 -13.54 -7.44 -8.46
N ALA A 27 -13.44 -8.48 -9.32
CA ALA A 27 -12.93 -9.79 -8.93
C ALA A 27 -11.49 -9.71 -8.43
N ALA A 28 -10.61 -8.97 -9.12
CA ALA A 28 -9.24 -8.73 -8.68
C ALA A 28 -9.17 -7.99 -7.34
N ASN A 29 -10.01 -6.98 -7.11
CA ASN A 29 -10.07 -6.25 -5.84
C ASN A 29 -10.46 -7.13 -4.65
N ASN A 30 -11.29 -8.15 -4.84
CA ASN A 30 -11.59 -9.11 -3.78
C ASN A 30 -10.34 -9.91 -3.38
N ILE A 31 -9.52 -10.32 -4.35
CA ILE A 31 -8.24 -10.98 -4.09
C ILE A 31 -7.29 -10.04 -3.33
N PHE A 32 -7.21 -8.76 -3.72
CA PHE A 32 -6.43 -7.75 -2.99
C PHE A 32 -6.89 -7.55 -1.55
N GLY A 33 -8.19 -7.62 -1.28
CA GLY A 33 -8.72 -7.53 0.06
C GLY A 33 -8.09 -8.55 1.01
N PHE A 34 -7.93 -9.80 0.56
CA PHE A 34 -7.26 -10.85 1.33
C PHE A 34 -5.76 -10.58 1.52
N LEU A 35 -5.06 -10.15 0.46
CA LEU A 35 -3.65 -9.78 0.56
C LEU A 35 -3.44 -8.63 1.54
N TYR A 36 -4.30 -7.63 1.51
CA TYR A 36 -4.24 -6.46 2.37
C TYR A 36 -4.46 -6.78 3.86
N MET A 37 -5.26 -7.79 4.19
CA MET A 37 -5.42 -8.23 5.58
C MET A 37 -4.07 -8.65 6.19
N SER A 38 -3.21 -9.32 5.43
CA SER A 38 -1.87 -9.72 5.89
C SER A 38 -0.96 -8.52 6.12
N VAL A 39 -0.97 -7.54 5.21
CA VAL A 39 -0.23 -6.27 5.36
C VAL A 39 -0.69 -5.53 6.61
N ASN A 40 -2.01 -5.43 6.80
CA ASN A 40 -2.59 -4.73 7.94
C ASN A 40 -2.19 -5.40 9.28
N ALA A 41 -2.19 -6.73 9.35
CA ALA A 41 -1.78 -7.47 10.55
C ALA A 41 -0.32 -7.15 10.92
N VAL A 42 0.60 -7.16 9.96
CA VAL A 42 2.01 -6.82 10.19
C VAL A 42 2.16 -5.36 10.59
N THR A 43 1.43 -4.44 9.97
CA THR A 43 1.45 -3.01 10.29
C THR A 43 0.95 -2.74 11.71
N GLN A 44 -0.14 -3.38 12.15
CA GLN A 44 -0.65 -3.25 13.51
C GLN A 44 0.33 -3.80 14.54
N SER A 45 0.98 -4.93 14.24
CA SER A 45 2.04 -5.48 15.06
C SER A 45 3.23 -4.53 15.19
N CYS A 46 3.69 -3.98 14.06
CA CYS A 46 4.77 -2.99 14.03
C CYS A 46 4.43 -1.76 14.89
N MET A 47 3.23 -1.21 14.75
CA MET A 47 2.74 -0.07 15.54
C MET A 47 2.75 -0.39 17.03
N SER A 48 2.22 -1.55 17.43
CA SER A 48 2.13 -1.98 18.82
C SER A 48 3.52 -2.15 19.45
N PHE A 49 4.41 -2.92 18.81
CA PHE A 49 5.77 -3.13 19.32
C PHE A 49 6.60 -1.85 19.31
N THR A 50 6.44 -0.98 18.32
CA THR A 50 7.09 0.33 18.29
C THR A 50 6.65 1.17 19.47
N SER A 51 5.34 1.25 19.74
CA SER A 51 4.77 2.00 20.87
C SER A 51 5.30 1.51 22.21
N GLN A 52 5.33 0.19 22.43
CA GLN A 52 5.86 -0.42 23.67
C GLN A 52 7.34 -0.09 23.87
N ASN A 53 8.19 -0.21 22.84
CA ASN A 53 9.62 0.06 22.95
C ASN A 53 9.91 1.57 23.07
N TYR A 54 9.09 2.41 22.44
CA TYR A 54 9.16 3.86 22.57
C TYR A 54 8.82 4.31 24.00
N GLY A 55 7.76 3.76 24.60
CA GLY A 55 7.35 4.11 25.98
C GLY A 55 8.41 3.78 27.04
N VAL A 56 9.21 2.73 26.82
CA VAL A 56 10.34 2.37 27.71
C VAL A 56 11.69 2.90 27.24
N LYS A 57 11.70 3.87 26.30
CA LYS A 57 12.90 4.53 25.72
C LYS A 57 13.93 3.57 25.13
N LYS A 58 13.55 2.37 24.68
CA LYS A 58 14.43 1.38 24.05
C LYS A 58 14.53 1.59 22.53
N LEU A 59 15.12 2.71 22.10
CA LEU A 59 15.14 3.15 20.71
C LEU A 59 15.80 2.16 19.74
N LYS A 60 16.90 1.51 20.15
CA LYS A 60 17.57 0.48 19.32
C LYS A 60 16.66 -0.72 19.04
N ARG A 61 15.81 -1.09 20.00
CA ARG A 61 14.82 -2.16 19.82
C ARG A 61 13.67 -1.73 18.90
N MET A 62 13.25 -0.48 19.01
CA MET A 62 12.25 0.11 18.13
C MET A 62 12.71 0.07 16.66
N ASP A 63 13.95 0.47 16.38
CA ASP A 63 14.52 0.40 15.02
C ASP A 63 14.59 -1.04 14.51
N ARG A 64 14.93 -2.00 15.36
CA ARG A 64 14.97 -3.41 14.99
C ARG A 64 13.57 -3.98 14.70
N VAL A 65 12.57 -3.63 15.49
CA VAL A 65 11.17 -4.00 15.26
C VAL A 65 10.71 -3.54 13.87
N LEU A 66 11.03 -2.30 13.48
CA LEU A 66 10.67 -1.81 12.16
C LEU A 66 11.35 -2.64 11.05
N LEU A 67 12.64 -2.93 11.19
CA LEU A 67 13.37 -3.74 10.22
C LEU A 67 12.79 -5.16 10.11
N ASP A 68 12.57 -5.82 11.24
CA ASP A 68 12.01 -7.19 11.29
C ASP A 68 10.60 -7.21 10.66
N CYS A 69 9.76 -6.21 10.95
CA CYS A 69 8.45 -6.06 10.34
C CYS A 69 8.52 -5.75 8.83
N MET A 70 9.53 -4.98 8.36
CA MET A 70 9.75 -4.76 6.94
C MET A 70 10.11 -6.06 6.22
N ILE A 71 11.05 -6.83 6.76
CA ILE A 71 11.45 -8.13 6.18
C ILE A 71 10.24 -9.07 6.13
N LEU A 72 9.48 -9.16 7.22
CA LEU A 72 8.27 -9.99 7.29
C LEU A 72 7.21 -9.53 6.27
N SER A 73 6.94 -8.22 6.21
CA SER A 73 5.94 -7.67 5.28
C SER A 73 6.33 -7.93 3.82
N VAL A 74 7.59 -7.66 3.45
CA VAL A 74 8.09 -7.92 2.10
C VAL A 74 8.02 -9.42 1.79
N GLY A 75 8.45 -10.28 2.70
CA GLY A 75 8.39 -11.74 2.52
C GLY A 75 6.95 -12.25 2.31
N VAL A 76 6.03 -11.84 3.18
CA VAL A 76 4.62 -12.24 3.08
C VAL A 76 3.97 -11.69 1.80
N THR A 77 4.17 -10.40 1.50
CA THR A 77 3.56 -9.78 0.32
C THR A 77 4.12 -10.28 -1.00
N LEU A 78 5.42 -10.60 -1.07
CA LEU A 78 6.01 -11.25 -2.25
C LEU A 78 5.46 -12.67 -2.43
N THR A 79 5.42 -13.46 -1.35
CA THR A 79 4.92 -14.84 -1.44
C THR A 79 3.44 -14.86 -1.88
N LEU A 80 2.60 -14.08 -1.20
CA LEU A 80 1.17 -14.03 -1.51
C LEU A 80 0.92 -13.32 -2.86
N GLY A 81 1.66 -12.26 -3.18
CA GLY A 81 1.53 -11.54 -4.44
C GLY A 81 1.94 -12.38 -5.64
N CYS A 82 3.08 -13.09 -5.56
CA CYS A 82 3.48 -14.05 -6.59
C CYS A 82 2.47 -15.21 -6.69
N GLY A 83 1.99 -15.72 -5.56
CA GLY A 83 0.94 -16.74 -5.56
C GLY A 83 -0.33 -16.25 -6.25
N ALA A 84 -0.80 -15.06 -5.94
CA ALA A 84 -1.97 -14.47 -6.59
C ALA A 84 -1.76 -14.20 -8.08
N TYR A 85 -0.53 -13.91 -8.50
CA TYR A 85 -0.20 -13.74 -9.93
C TYR A 85 -0.20 -15.09 -10.67
N PHE A 86 0.50 -16.11 -10.14
CA PHE A 86 0.61 -17.41 -10.80
C PHE A 86 -0.70 -18.18 -10.82
N PHE A 87 -1.46 -18.12 -9.74
CA PHE A 87 -2.78 -18.76 -9.62
C PHE A 87 -3.95 -17.81 -9.96
N GLY A 88 -3.65 -16.64 -10.54
CA GLY A 88 -4.62 -15.60 -10.86
C GLY A 88 -5.83 -16.09 -11.66
N PRO A 89 -5.65 -16.83 -12.77
CA PRO A 89 -6.78 -17.35 -13.54
C PRO A 89 -7.68 -18.28 -12.71
N GLU A 90 -7.10 -19.16 -11.91
CA GLU A 90 -7.84 -20.11 -11.05
C GLU A 90 -8.59 -19.38 -9.93
N LEU A 91 -7.97 -18.39 -9.30
CA LEU A 91 -8.59 -17.57 -8.27
C LEU A 91 -9.76 -16.74 -8.83
N LEU A 92 -9.61 -16.19 -10.04
CA LEU A 92 -10.65 -15.42 -10.71
C LEU A 92 -11.83 -16.31 -11.13
N LYS A 93 -11.61 -17.58 -11.49
CA LYS A 93 -12.68 -18.54 -11.77
C LYS A 93 -13.63 -18.79 -10.62
N ILE A 94 -13.21 -18.51 -9.38
CA ILE A 94 -14.09 -18.57 -8.20
C ILE A 94 -15.19 -17.50 -8.28
N TYR A 95 -14.91 -16.37 -8.94
CA TYR A 95 -15.82 -15.23 -9.04
C TYR A 95 -16.59 -15.17 -10.35
N THR A 96 -16.04 -15.72 -11.44
CA THR A 96 -16.67 -15.66 -12.77
C THR A 96 -16.22 -16.81 -13.66
N SER A 97 -17.11 -17.23 -14.58
CA SER A 97 -16.79 -18.20 -15.63
C SER A 97 -16.53 -17.53 -17.00
N ASP A 98 -16.68 -16.21 -17.09
CA ASP A 98 -16.48 -15.45 -18.32
C ASP A 98 -14.99 -15.26 -18.59
N ALA A 99 -14.54 -15.75 -19.76
CA ALA A 99 -13.12 -15.72 -20.14
C ALA A 99 -12.59 -14.29 -20.34
N ASP A 100 -13.41 -13.37 -20.84
CA ASP A 100 -13.00 -11.98 -21.05
C ASP A 100 -12.86 -11.23 -19.74
N VAL A 101 -13.74 -11.51 -18.76
CA VAL A 101 -13.65 -10.98 -17.40
C VAL A 101 -12.39 -11.51 -16.70
N ILE A 102 -12.10 -12.81 -16.81
CA ILE A 102 -10.88 -13.41 -16.25
C ILE A 102 -9.65 -12.77 -16.86
N ARG A 103 -9.59 -12.57 -18.17
CA ARG A 103 -8.48 -11.94 -18.87
C ARG A 103 -8.22 -10.52 -18.35
N CYS A 104 -9.26 -9.70 -18.22
CA CYS A 104 -9.15 -8.36 -17.63
C CYS A 104 -8.69 -8.42 -16.17
N GLY A 105 -9.23 -9.35 -15.37
CA GLY A 105 -8.82 -9.54 -13.99
C GLY A 105 -7.33 -9.93 -13.83
N VAL A 106 -6.82 -10.82 -14.70
CA VAL A 106 -5.41 -11.20 -14.73
C VAL A 106 -4.52 -9.99 -15.07
N GLU A 107 -4.95 -9.14 -16.00
CA GLU A 107 -4.22 -7.91 -16.30
C GLU A 107 -4.13 -7.00 -15.07
N VAL A 108 -5.22 -6.80 -14.34
CA VAL A 108 -5.23 -6.05 -13.08
C VAL A 108 -4.26 -6.66 -12.07
N LEU A 109 -4.31 -7.99 -11.88
CA LEU A 109 -3.43 -8.70 -10.97
C LEU A 109 -1.95 -8.52 -11.34
N ALA A 110 -1.60 -8.61 -12.62
CA ALA A 110 -0.22 -8.47 -13.08
C ALA A 110 0.42 -7.12 -12.68
N PHE A 111 -0.32 -6.03 -12.82
CA PHE A 111 0.18 -4.68 -12.48
C PHE A 111 0.15 -4.36 -10.99
N THR A 112 -0.58 -5.10 -10.20
CA THR A 112 -0.80 -4.76 -8.79
C THR A 112 -0.18 -5.77 -7.83
N THR A 113 -0.22 -7.08 -8.11
CA THR A 113 0.30 -8.09 -7.18
C THR A 113 1.82 -8.19 -7.16
N VAL A 114 2.48 -8.03 -8.32
CA VAL A 114 3.94 -8.08 -8.40
C VAL A 114 4.58 -6.95 -7.58
N PRO A 115 4.20 -5.67 -7.72
CA PRO A 115 4.75 -4.58 -6.91
C PRO A 115 4.08 -4.45 -5.53
N TYR A 116 3.27 -5.43 -5.08
CA TYR A 116 2.49 -5.34 -3.85
C TYR A 116 3.34 -5.20 -2.57
N PHE A 117 4.61 -5.65 -2.61
CA PHE A 117 5.56 -5.42 -1.52
C PHE A 117 5.78 -3.93 -1.22
N CYS A 118 5.64 -3.06 -2.23
CA CYS A 118 5.67 -1.61 -2.03
C CYS A 118 4.50 -1.14 -1.15
N CYS A 119 3.31 -1.71 -1.32
CA CYS A 119 2.15 -1.41 -0.47
C CYS A 119 2.44 -1.76 0.99
N GLY A 120 3.09 -2.91 1.24
CA GLY A 120 3.50 -3.31 2.59
C GLY A 120 4.45 -2.32 3.25
N ILE A 121 5.48 -1.86 2.55
CA ILE A 121 6.43 -0.87 3.05
C ILE A 121 5.73 0.48 3.29
N MET A 122 4.86 0.88 2.35
CA MET A 122 4.10 2.13 2.43
C MET A 122 3.24 2.22 3.69
N ASP A 123 2.65 1.11 4.15
CA ASP A 123 1.80 1.08 5.34
C ASP A 123 2.59 0.92 6.65
N LEU A 124 3.77 0.29 6.60
CA LEU A 124 4.61 0.09 7.78
C LEU A 124 5.23 1.38 8.31
N LEU A 125 5.71 2.26 7.44
CA LEU A 125 6.35 3.52 7.86
C LEU A 125 5.41 4.41 8.66
N PRO A 126 4.19 4.73 8.20
CA PRO A 126 3.22 5.47 9.00
C PRO A 126 2.73 4.68 10.22
N GLY A 127 2.73 3.34 10.17
CA GLY A 127 2.46 2.47 11.33
C GLY A 127 3.47 2.70 12.46
N ALA A 128 4.77 2.67 12.14
CA ALA A 128 5.84 2.95 13.09
C ALA A 128 5.77 4.40 13.62
N LEU A 129 5.52 5.39 12.76
CA LEU A 129 5.35 6.79 13.17
C LEU A 129 4.18 6.96 14.14
N ARG A 130 3.05 6.30 13.88
CA ARG A 130 1.90 6.28 14.81
C ARG A 130 2.24 5.62 16.13
N GLY A 131 3.05 4.55 16.11
CA GLY A 131 3.57 3.89 17.32
C GLY A 131 4.42 4.82 18.19
N MET A 132 5.08 5.81 17.59
CA MET A 132 5.86 6.87 18.30
C MET A 132 4.98 8.09 18.68
N GLY A 133 3.67 8.06 18.44
CA GLY A 133 2.75 9.17 18.75
C GLY A 133 2.59 10.20 17.62
N TYR A 134 3.24 10.04 16.49
CA TYR A 134 3.13 10.94 15.34
C TYR A 134 2.08 10.40 14.35
N SER A 135 0.83 10.87 14.44
CA SER A 135 -0.27 10.39 13.57
C SER A 135 -0.65 11.39 12.47
N GLY A 136 -0.56 12.70 12.72
CA GLY A 136 -1.05 13.72 11.81
C GLY A 136 -0.22 13.84 10.52
N VAL A 137 1.08 14.01 10.64
CA VAL A 137 1.98 14.19 9.48
C VAL A 137 1.97 12.96 8.56
N PRO A 138 2.15 11.71 9.06
CA PRO A 138 2.06 10.52 8.21
C PRO A 138 0.72 10.38 7.49
N MET A 139 -0.38 10.75 8.14
CA MET A 139 -1.71 10.72 7.52
C MET A 139 -1.79 11.68 6.33
N ILE A 140 -1.34 12.93 6.50
CA ILE A 140 -1.34 13.93 5.41
C ILE A 140 -0.46 13.47 4.26
N LEU A 141 0.75 12.94 4.54
CA LEU A 141 1.66 12.44 3.52
C LEU A 141 1.07 11.24 2.75
N SER A 142 0.36 10.33 3.45
CA SER A 142 -0.34 9.23 2.78
C SER A 142 -1.45 9.72 1.87
N ILE A 143 -2.20 10.74 2.28
CA ILE A 143 -3.26 11.34 1.45
C ILE A 143 -2.65 12.00 0.21
N ILE A 144 -1.63 12.84 0.37
CA ILE A 144 -0.98 13.53 -0.74
C ILE A 144 -0.32 12.51 -1.68
N GLY A 145 0.44 11.58 -1.14
CA GLY A 145 1.16 10.57 -1.92
C GLY A 145 0.23 9.61 -2.67
N THR A 146 -0.78 9.08 -2.01
CA THR A 146 -1.68 8.09 -2.63
C THR A 146 -2.80 8.76 -3.42
N VAL A 147 -3.58 9.63 -2.79
CA VAL A 147 -4.77 10.24 -3.40
C VAL A 147 -4.35 11.33 -4.38
N GLY A 148 -3.42 12.21 -4.00
CA GLY A 148 -2.94 13.29 -4.86
C GLY A 148 -2.33 12.77 -6.15
N THR A 149 -1.43 11.76 -6.05
CA THR A 149 -0.82 11.15 -7.24
C THR A 149 -1.86 10.52 -8.17
N ARG A 150 -2.85 9.81 -7.63
CA ARG A 150 -3.91 9.19 -8.44
C ARG A 150 -4.82 10.21 -9.11
N ILE A 151 -5.14 11.30 -8.43
CA ILE A 151 -5.91 12.41 -9.02
C ILE A 151 -5.14 13.02 -10.20
N VAL A 152 -3.86 13.35 -9.99
CA VAL A 152 -3.01 13.89 -11.06
C VAL A 152 -2.88 12.90 -12.21
N TRP A 153 -2.78 11.59 -11.92
CA TRP A 153 -2.71 10.55 -12.94
C TRP A 153 -3.98 10.46 -13.76
N ILE A 154 -5.15 10.40 -13.10
CA ILE A 154 -6.45 10.20 -13.76
C ILE A 154 -6.83 11.44 -14.59
N PHE A 155 -6.63 12.65 -14.08
CA PHE A 155 -7.05 13.85 -14.78
C PHE A 155 -5.97 14.46 -15.68
N GLY A 156 -4.68 14.22 -15.40
CA GLY A 156 -3.56 14.80 -16.16
C GLY A 156 -3.03 13.87 -17.24
N LEU A 157 -2.71 12.63 -16.90
CA LEU A 157 -1.98 11.71 -17.78
C LEU A 157 -2.89 10.71 -18.49
N PHE A 158 -3.89 10.17 -17.80
CA PHE A 158 -4.79 9.16 -18.34
C PHE A 158 -5.60 9.61 -19.57
N PRO A 159 -6.06 10.88 -19.70
CA PRO A 159 -6.76 11.31 -20.92
C PRO A 159 -5.93 11.20 -22.21
N ALA A 160 -4.60 11.30 -22.10
CA ALA A 160 -3.67 11.16 -23.22
C ALA A 160 -3.38 9.69 -23.60
N HIS A 161 -3.50 8.77 -22.62
CA HIS A 161 -3.17 7.34 -22.80
C HIS A 161 -4.26 6.46 -22.21
N ARG A 162 -5.41 6.36 -22.91
CA ARG A 162 -6.58 5.59 -22.47
C ARG A 162 -6.35 4.08 -22.65
N SER A 163 -5.67 3.45 -21.69
CA SER A 163 -5.57 1.99 -21.59
C SER A 163 -5.73 1.53 -20.14
N LEU A 164 -6.27 0.32 -19.94
CA LEU A 164 -6.42 -0.27 -18.61
C LEU A 164 -5.06 -0.44 -17.92
N SER A 165 -4.08 -0.97 -18.64
CA SER A 165 -2.71 -1.13 -18.13
C SER A 165 -2.13 0.19 -17.64
N PHE A 166 -2.28 1.29 -18.40
CA PHE A 166 -1.80 2.61 -18.00
C PHE A 166 -2.51 3.14 -16.75
N LEU A 167 -3.81 2.85 -16.60
CA LEU A 167 -4.54 3.20 -15.40
C LEU A 167 -4.01 2.47 -14.15
N PHE A 168 -3.68 1.16 -14.27
CA PHE A 168 -3.20 0.36 -13.15
C PHE A 168 -1.74 0.64 -12.76
N ILE A 169 -0.89 1.17 -13.66
CA ILE A 169 0.45 1.67 -13.33
C ILE A 169 0.39 2.79 -12.27
N SER A 170 -0.72 3.50 -12.13
CA SER A 170 -0.92 4.49 -11.07
C SER A 170 -0.76 3.93 -9.65
N TYR A 171 -1.01 2.62 -9.43
CA TYR A 171 -0.84 1.98 -8.13
C TYR A 171 0.63 1.94 -7.69
N PRO A 172 1.55 1.28 -8.41
CA PRO A 172 2.95 1.24 -7.99
C PRO A 172 3.60 2.63 -7.96
N VAL A 173 3.24 3.53 -8.88
CA VAL A 173 3.76 4.90 -8.87
C VAL A 173 3.34 5.64 -7.60
N SER A 174 2.06 5.57 -7.22
CA SER A 174 1.57 6.20 -6.00
C SER A 174 2.19 5.60 -4.74
N TRP A 175 2.40 4.28 -4.71
CA TRP A 175 3.05 3.60 -3.59
C TRP A 175 4.51 4.02 -3.42
N ILE A 176 5.30 4.03 -4.51
CA ILE A 176 6.71 4.45 -4.47
C ILE A 176 6.83 5.91 -4.01
N LEU A 177 6.02 6.81 -4.56
CA LEU A 177 6.05 8.21 -4.15
C LEU A 177 5.69 8.38 -2.67
N THR A 178 4.66 7.67 -2.20
CA THR A 178 4.26 7.69 -0.80
C THR A 178 5.36 7.14 0.10
N ILE A 179 6.03 6.04 -0.29
CA ILE A 179 7.17 5.47 0.45
C ILE A 179 8.27 6.51 0.61
N LEU A 180 8.66 7.19 -0.48
CA LEU A 180 9.71 8.21 -0.43
C LEU A 180 9.36 9.34 0.54
N MET A 181 8.14 9.86 0.46
CA MET A 181 7.67 10.91 1.38
C MET A 181 7.65 10.44 2.84
N GLN A 182 7.16 9.22 3.10
CA GLN A 182 7.10 8.62 4.43
C GLN A 182 8.50 8.30 4.98
N ALA A 183 9.42 7.81 4.14
CA ALA A 183 10.80 7.53 4.55
C ALA A 183 11.53 8.81 4.99
N VAL A 184 11.38 9.89 4.24
CA VAL A 184 11.93 11.21 4.61
C VAL A 184 11.35 11.66 5.95
N CYS A 185 10.04 11.61 6.11
CA CYS A 185 9.36 11.95 7.37
C CYS A 185 9.86 11.08 8.54
N PHE A 186 9.97 9.77 8.31
CA PHE A 186 10.46 8.83 9.33
C PHE A 186 11.89 9.16 9.77
N CYS A 187 12.79 9.48 8.84
CA CYS A 187 14.17 9.88 9.16
C CYS A 187 14.22 11.14 10.04
N PHE A 188 13.41 12.16 9.74
CA PHE A 188 13.31 13.37 10.54
C PHE A 188 12.78 13.10 11.95
N VAL A 189 11.64 12.41 12.04
CA VAL A 189 11.01 12.08 13.33
C VAL A 189 11.94 11.21 14.18
N ARG A 190 12.54 10.17 13.58
CA ARG A 190 13.49 9.29 14.28
C ARG A 190 14.66 10.09 14.87
N LYS A 191 15.27 10.99 14.07
CA LYS A 191 16.37 11.84 14.55
C LYS A 191 15.93 12.71 15.74
N HIS A 192 14.76 13.31 15.65
CA HIS A 192 14.21 14.14 16.73
C HIS A 192 13.95 13.32 18.00
N VAL A 193 13.36 12.15 17.89
CA VAL A 193 13.10 11.23 18.99
C VAL A 193 14.38 10.77 19.67
N HIS A 194 15.42 10.39 18.90
CA HIS A 194 16.72 10.02 19.46
C HIS A 194 17.38 11.16 20.21
N GLN A 195 17.28 12.39 19.70
CA GLN A 195 17.84 13.58 20.38
C GLN A 195 17.10 13.92 21.66
N SER A 196 15.76 13.81 21.67
CA SER A 196 14.93 14.06 22.84
C SER A 196 15.25 13.08 23.97
N VAL A 197 15.23 11.78 23.66
CA VAL A 197 15.50 10.73 24.66
C VAL A 197 16.93 10.84 25.23
N ASN A 198 17.94 11.18 24.40
CA ASN A 198 19.30 11.36 24.88
C ASN A 198 19.45 12.58 25.82
N ARG A 199 18.68 13.66 25.61
CA ARG A 199 18.64 14.81 26.52
C ARG A 199 18.01 14.46 27.87
N ASP A 200 16.98 13.63 27.87
CA ASP A 200 16.29 13.19 29.09
C ASP A 200 17.14 12.23 29.96
N LEU A 201 18.17 11.62 29.36
CA LEU A 201 19.07 10.68 30.03
C LEU A 201 20.41 11.32 30.47
N ALA A 202 20.71 12.55 30.02
CA ALA A 202 21.88 13.34 30.39
C ALA A 202 21.61 14.29 31.55
#